data_c53018bbe348a006553b0e86f702ecd2
#
_entry.id   c53018bbe348a006553b0e86f702ecd2
#
_cell.length_a   1.000
_cell.length_b   1.000
_cell.length_c   1.000
_cell.angle_alpha   90.00
_cell.angle_beta   90.00
_cell.angle_gamma   90.00
#
_symmetry.space_group_name_H-M   'P 1'
#
loop_
_entity.id
_entity.type
_entity.pdbx_description
1 polymer ?
#
loop_
_entity_poly.entity_id
_entity_poly.type
_entity_poly.pdbx_seq_one_letter_code
_entity_poly.pdbx_strand_id
1 'polypeptide(L)'
;HNLNLIFEQYISRFAELNDLDGNDEGYKWRAESCFVEHWDIDAEDFVSMFKASTKEMSNLIDNATVQPIGGILLLLKQPNEVEFVRECFRELYEEDGGDLEARQDRIYVFMEKMNAKIDQYASGSWKYPQKMNNVIYYLSLRYPNDNYIFKATEATEWANCIEYGDDFGSGETFSLAKYYRMCDELLSAVSENDEIMELHSRRFEKEARGFDDELHILVYDIIYCAHTYHFYTDGIIQTTSAKERIKRAQIRDEIEKLEIELAV
;
A
#
# COMPACT_ATOMS: atom_id res chain seq x y z
N HIS A 1 21.43 3.42 -9.98
CA HIS A 1 21.57 2.49 -11.12
C HIS A 1 20.38 1.52 -11.22
N ASN A 2 20.09 0.75 -10.17
CA ASN A 2 18.97 -0.21 -10.19
C ASN A 2 17.61 0.46 -10.38
N LEU A 3 17.39 1.63 -9.79
CA LEU A 3 16.14 2.39 -9.96
C LEU A 3 15.88 2.70 -11.45
N ASN A 4 16.89 3.15 -12.18
CA ASN A 4 16.76 3.43 -13.61
C ASN A 4 16.42 2.18 -14.41
N LEU A 5 17.05 1.04 -14.12
CA LEU A 5 16.74 -0.23 -14.76
C LEU A 5 15.29 -0.67 -14.50
N ILE A 6 14.78 -0.46 -13.29
CA ILE A 6 13.37 -0.75 -12.98
C ILE A 6 12.44 0.19 -13.76
N PHE A 7 12.76 1.46 -13.83
CA PHE A 7 11.96 2.42 -14.60
C PHE A 7 11.94 2.06 -16.09
N GLU A 8 13.07 1.65 -16.67
CA GLU A 8 13.14 1.14 -18.04
C GLU A 8 12.25 -0.08 -18.24
N GLN A 9 12.22 -1.03 -17.30
CA GLN A 9 11.33 -2.19 -17.33
C GLN A 9 9.86 -1.77 -17.24
N TYR A 10 9.52 -0.90 -16.32
CA TYR A 10 8.16 -0.40 -16.16
C TYR A 10 7.65 0.31 -17.43
N ILE A 11 8.46 1.19 -18.00
CA ILE A 11 8.16 1.94 -19.22
C ILE A 11 7.98 0.99 -20.41
N SER A 12 8.95 0.13 -20.65
CA SER A 12 8.92 -0.77 -21.82
C SER A 12 7.77 -1.78 -21.81
N ARG A 13 7.31 -2.15 -20.61
CA ARG A 13 6.23 -3.11 -20.40
C ARG A 13 4.89 -2.47 -20.06
N PHE A 14 4.79 -1.16 -20.02
CA PHE A 14 3.61 -0.44 -19.58
C PHE A 14 2.32 -0.87 -20.31
N ALA A 15 2.38 -1.05 -21.64
CA ALA A 15 1.23 -1.48 -22.43
C ALA A 15 0.79 -2.91 -22.06
N GLU A 16 1.72 -3.82 -21.81
CA GLU A 16 1.45 -5.19 -21.34
C GLU A 16 0.81 -5.20 -19.95
N LEU A 17 1.33 -4.36 -19.04
CA LEU A 17 0.87 -4.27 -17.66
C LEU A 17 -0.52 -3.61 -17.52
N ASN A 18 -0.97 -2.91 -18.54
CA ASN A 18 -2.24 -2.18 -18.55
C ASN A 18 -3.15 -2.61 -19.70
N ASP A 19 -3.12 -3.89 -20.03
CA ASP A 19 -4.01 -4.49 -21.00
C ASP A 19 -5.25 -5.07 -20.31
N LEU A 20 -6.42 -4.52 -20.62
CA LEU A 20 -7.70 -4.96 -20.04
C LEU A 20 -8.01 -6.44 -20.30
N ASP A 21 -7.52 -6.99 -21.40
CA ASP A 21 -7.68 -8.39 -21.76
C ASP A 21 -6.58 -9.30 -21.20
N GLY A 22 -5.59 -8.72 -20.53
CA GLY A 22 -4.42 -9.39 -19.98
C GLY A 22 -4.10 -9.00 -18.55
N ASN A 23 -2.99 -8.29 -18.35
CA ASN A 23 -2.58 -7.77 -17.04
C ASN A 23 -3.21 -6.39 -16.81
N ASP A 24 -4.30 -6.35 -16.12
CA ASP A 24 -5.07 -5.13 -15.89
C ASP A 24 -4.69 -4.45 -14.57
N GLU A 25 -3.54 -3.82 -14.51
CA GLU A 25 -3.07 -3.12 -13.30
C GLU A 25 -3.84 -1.82 -13.02
N GLY A 26 -4.59 -1.30 -13.97
CA GLY A 26 -5.50 -0.16 -13.80
C GLY A 26 -6.62 -0.38 -12.75
N TYR A 27 -6.88 -1.62 -12.36
CA TYR A 27 -7.87 -1.95 -11.34
C TYR A 27 -7.63 -1.25 -9.98
N LYS A 28 -6.37 -0.88 -9.68
CA LYS A 28 -6.02 -0.18 -8.43
C LYS A 28 -6.70 1.19 -8.33
N TRP A 29 -6.70 1.94 -9.42
CA TRP A 29 -7.37 3.25 -9.50
C TRP A 29 -8.89 3.14 -9.57
N ARG A 30 -9.42 2.08 -10.20
CA ARG A 30 -10.86 1.81 -10.15
C ARG A 30 -11.33 1.46 -8.74
N ALA A 31 -10.57 0.64 -8.01
CA ALA A 31 -10.88 0.31 -6.63
C ALA A 31 -10.86 1.54 -5.72
N GLU A 32 -9.88 2.42 -5.89
CA GLU A 32 -9.78 3.68 -5.14
C GLU A 32 -10.94 4.62 -5.47
N SER A 33 -11.22 4.86 -6.75
CA SER A 33 -12.35 5.69 -7.17
C SER A 33 -13.68 5.15 -6.63
N CYS A 34 -13.91 3.85 -6.76
CA CYS A 34 -15.11 3.19 -6.25
C CYS A 34 -15.27 3.41 -4.74
N PHE A 35 -14.17 3.27 -3.98
CA PHE A 35 -14.21 3.46 -2.54
C PHE A 35 -14.53 4.91 -2.17
N VAL A 36 -13.80 5.88 -2.71
CA VAL A 36 -14.00 7.31 -2.39
C VAL A 36 -15.38 7.80 -2.78
N GLU A 37 -15.88 7.38 -3.94
CA GLU A 37 -17.18 7.80 -4.45
C GLU A 37 -18.37 7.28 -3.62
N HIS A 38 -18.25 6.10 -3.00
CA HIS A 38 -19.35 5.46 -2.28
C HIS A 38 -19.25 5.57 -0.76
N TRP A 39 -18.04 5.83 -0.23
CA TRP A 39 -17.85 5.85 1.21
C TRP A 39 -18.54 7.02 1.89
N ASP A 40 -19.46 6.70 2.78
CA ASP A 40 -20.14 7.63 3.66
C ASP A 40 -20.28 7.00 5.05
N ILE A 41 -19.48 7.47 6.01
CA ILE A 41 -19.46 6.94 7.38
C ILE A 41 -20.79 7.14 8.09
N ASP A 42 -21.56 8.14 7.69
CA ASP A 42 -22.84 8.51 8.28
C ASP A 42 -24.05 7.94 7.50
N ALA A 43 -23.80 7.10 6.50
CA ALA A 43 -24.87 6.46 5.73
C ALA A 43 -25.91 5.77 6.64
N GLU A 44 -27.18 6.01 6.39
CA GLU A 44 -28.27 5.35 7.10
C GLU A 44 -28.20 3.84 6.92
N ASP A 45 -28.05 3.36 5.68
CA ASP A 45 -27.75 1.96 5.37
C ASP A 45 -26.23 1.75 5.20
N PHE A 46 -25.55 1.61 6.33
CA PHE A 46 -24.10 1.41 6.36
C PHE A 46 -23.68 0.11 5.64
N VAL A 47 -24.49 -0.94 5.72
CA VAL A 47 -24.19 -2.23 5.08
C VAL A 47 -24.15 -2.10 3.56
N SER A 48 -25.16 -1.46 2.98
CA SER A 48 -25.21 -1.24 1.52
C SER A 48 -24.08 -0.28 1.07
N MET A 49 -23.82 0.75 1.83
CA MET A 49 -22.70 1.67 1.59
C MET A 49 -21.35 0.93 1.61
N PHE A 50 -21.09 0.12 2.63
CA PHE A 50 -19.85 -0.65 2.75
C PHE A 50 -19.66 -1.61 1.57
N LYS A 51 -20.70 -2.34 1.19
CA LYS A 51 -20.66 -3.23 0.02
C LYS A 51 -20.38 -2.48 -1.28
N ALA A 52 -20.98 -1.32 -1.48
CA ALA A 52 -20.76 -0.49 -2.66
C ALA A 52 -19.31 0.03 -2.70
N SER A 53 -18.80 0.53 -1.57
CA SER A 53 -17.44 1.07 -1.45
C SER A 53 -16.36 0.02 -1.67
N THR A 54 -16.59 -1.22 -1.23
CA THR A 54 -15.59 -2.30 -1.28
C THR A 54 -15.73 -3.24 -2.48
N LYS A 55 -16.66 -2.96 -3.37
CA LYS A 55 -17.00 -3.84 -4.51
C LYS A 55 -15.79 -4.19 -5.39
N GLU A 56 -14.91 -3.24 -5.63
CA GLU A 56 -13.73 -3.40 -6.49
C GLU A 56 -12.45 -3.77 -5.72
N MET A 57 -12.55 -3.97 -4.39
CA MET A 57 -11.38 -4.23 -3.54
C MET A 57 -10.96 -5.70 -3.47
N SER A 58 -11.78 -6.64 -3.88
CA SER A 58 -11.52 -8.07 -3.68
C SER A 58 -10.20 -8.53 -4.29
N ASN A 59 -9.83 -8.03 -5.46
CA ASN A 59 -8.57 -8.35 -6.12
C ASN A 59 -7.34 -7.78 -5.40
N LEU A 60 -7.53 -6.74 -4.57
CA LEU A 60 -6.45 -6.11 -3.81
C LEU A 60 -6.17 -6.82 -2.49
N ILE A 61 -7.21 -7.28 -1.82
CA ILE A 61 -7.18 -7.65 -0.40
C ILE A 61 -7.52 -9.12 -0.19
N ASP A 62 -8.59 -9.60 -0.79
CA ASP A 62 -9.08 -10.97 -0.59
C ASP A 62 -8.33 -11.95 -1.51
N ASN A 63 -8.09 -13.15 -1.00
CA ASN A 63 -7.59 -14.28 -1.78
C ASN A 63 -8.44 -15.53 -1.50
N ALA A 64 -8.06 -16.66 -2.08
CA ALA A 64 -8.82 -17.90 -1.97
C ALA A 64 -8.96 -18.43 -0.54
N THR A 65 -8.08 -18.04 0.39
CA THR A 65 -8.04 -18.59 1.75
C THR A 65 -8.14 -17.55 2.86
N VAL A 66 -7.81 -16.29 2.56
CA VAL A 66 -7.82 -15.18 3.52
C VAL A 66 -8.68 -14.06 2.97
N GLN A 67 -9.77 -13.74 3.66
CA GLN A 67 -10.78 -12.80 3.20
C GLN A 67 -11.11 -11.77 4.28
N PRO A 68 -10.26 -10.74 4.47
CA PRO A 68 -10.51 -9.70 5.47
C PRO A 68 -11.80 -8.91 5.23
N ILE A 69 -12.14 -8.60 3.99
CA ILE A 69 -13.44 -7.99 3.65
C ILE A 69 -14.59 -8.92 4.02
N GLY A 70 -14.46 -10.22 3.74
CA GLY A 70 -15.43 -11.25 4.15
C GLY A 70 -15.67 -11.27 5.65
N GLY A 71 -14.63 -11.06 6.46
CA GLY A 71 -14.72 -10.95 7.92
C GLY A 71 -15.55 -9.75 8.37
N ILE A 72 -15.36 -8.60 7.79
CA ILE A 72 -16.18 -7.40 8.07
C ILE A 72 -17.63 -7.64 7.62
N LEU A 73 -17.84 -8.22 6.45
CA LEU A 73 -19.17 -8.55 5.96
C LEU A 73 -19.88 -9.58 6.85
N LEU A 74 -19.13 -10.50 7.48
CA LEU A 74 -19.67 -11.43 8.46
C LEU A 74 -20.28 -10.70 9.66
N LEU A 75 -19.59 -9.67 10.17
CA LEU A 75 -20.09 -8.81 11.26
C LEU A 75 -21.30 -7.99 10.79
N LEU A 76 -21.27 -7.45 9.59
CA LEU A 76 -22.36 -6.62 9.05
C LEU A 76 -23.65 -7.39 8.77
N LYS A 77 -23.62 -8.74 8.78
CA LYS A 77 -24.83 -9.58 8.79
C LYS A 77 -25.53 -9.61 10.15
N GLN A 78 -24.85 -9.15 11.20
CA GLN A 78 -25.38 -9.09 12.55
C GLN A 78 -25.87 -7.66 12.82
N PRO A 79 -27.19 -7.40 12.94
CA PRO A 79 -27.70 -6.03 13.08
C PRO A 79 -27.12 -5.27 14.29
N ASN A 80 -26.84 -5.97 15.38
CA ASN A 80 -26.26 -5.40 16.59
C ASN A 80 -24.75 -5.09 16.49
N GLU A 81 -24.07 -5.54 15.43
CA GLU A 81 -22.64 -5.26 15.23
C GLU A 81 -22.35 -4.17 14.16
N VAL A 82 -23.37 -3.68 13.48
CA VAL A 82 -23.21 -2.67 12.43
C VAL A 82 -22.57 -1.39 12.99
N GLU A 83 -23.07 -0.90 14.12
CA GLU A 83 -22.52 0.31 14.76
C GLU A 83 -21.09 0.08 15.30
N PHE A 84 -20.79 -1.12 15.78
CA PHE A 84 -19.42 -1.47 16.17
C PHE A 84 -18.44 -1.33 14.99
N VAL A 85 -18.82 -1.86 13.82
CA VAL A 85 -17.98 -1.74 12.60
C VAL A 85 -17.85 -0.28 12.19
N ARG A 86 -18.95 0.47 12.17
CA ARG A 86 -18.97 1.90 11.87
C ARG A 86 -17.99 2.67 12.76
N GLU A 87 -18.06 2.48 14.07
CA GLU A 87 -17.20 3.16 15.04
C GLU A 87 -15.71 2.77 14.88
N CYS A 88 -15.40 1.50 14.56
CA CYS A 88 -14.02 1.10 14.26
C CYS A 88 -13.46 1.88 13.06
N PHE A 89 -14.23 2.07 12.01
CA PHE A 89 -13.81 2.88 10.86
C PHE A 89 -13.75 4.37 11.20
N ARG A 90 -14.67 4.88 12.01
CA ARG A 90 -14.65 6.29 12.46
C ARG A 90 -13.36 6.59 13.22
N GLU A 91 -12.98 5.73 14.16
CA GLU A 91 -11.71 5.84 14.89
C GLU A 91 -10.49 5.71 13.95
N LEU A 92 -10.51 4.76 13.01
CA LEU A 92 -9.41 4.57 12.05
C LEU A 92 -9.18 5.82 11.20
N TYR A 93 -10.25 6.49 10.80
CA TYR A 93 -10.22 7.65 9.90
C TYR A 93 -10.16 9.00 10.63
N GLU A 94 -9.90 9.02 11.93
CA GLU A 94 -9.66 10.28 12.66
C GLU A 94 -8.49 11.06 12.06
N GLU A 95 -8.64 12.37 12.01
CA GLU A 95 -7.57 13.27 11.60
C GLU A 95 -6.40 13.23 12.58
N ASP A 96 -5.19 13.14 12.06
CA ASP A 96 -3.96 13.03 12.85
C ASP A 96 -2.94 14.13 12.55
N GLY A 97 -3.26 15.06 11.64
CA GLY A 97 -2.34 16.12 11.25
C GLY A 97 -1.03 15.61 10.62
N GLY A 98 -1.02 14.37 10.12
CA GLY A 98 0.17 13.74 9.54
C GLY A 98 1.04 13.00 10.57
N ASP A 99 0.57 12.81 11.80
CA ASP A 99 1.26 11.99 12.82
C ASP A 99 1.14 10.50 12.48
N LEU A 100 2.18 9.98 11.83
CA LEU A 100 2.22 8.59 11.38
C LEU A 100 2.37 7.58 12.52
N GLU A 101 2.90 7.96 13.68
CA GLU A 101 2.94 7.09 14.85
C GLU A 101 1.53 6.92 15.44
N ALA A 102 0.80 8.03 15.60
CA ALA A 102 -0.60 7.98 16.01
C ALA A 102 -1.47 7.18 15.02
N ARG A 103 -1.21 7.33 13.71
CA ARG A 103 -1.89 6.55 12.67
C ARG A 103 -1.59 5.06 12.79
N GLN A 104 -0.35 4.69 13.02
CA GLN A 104 0.04 3.29 13.24
C GLN A 104 -0.63 2.70 14.48
N ASP A 105 -0.74 3.44 15.56
CA ASP A 105 -1.45 3.01 16.76
C ASP A 105 -2.93 2.73 16.48
N ARG A 106 -3.59 3.60 15.69
CA ARG A 106 -4.98 3.37 15.27
C ARG A 106 -5.14 2.13 14.38
N ILE A 107 -4.16 1.84 13.52
CA ILE A 107 -4.14 0.60 12.73
C ILE A 107 -4.15 -0.61 13.65
N TYR A 108 -3.30 -0.65 14.68
CA TYR A 108 -3.26 -1.75 15.64
C TYR A 108 -4.55 -1.88 16.44
N VAL A 109 -5.10 -0.76 16.90
CA VAL A 109 -6.39 -0.75 17.63
C VAL A 109 -7.52 -1.30 16.75
N PHE A 110 -7.59 -0.89 15.48
CA PHE A 110 -8.56 -1.44 14.53
C PHE A 110 -8.41 -2.95 14.35
N MET A 111 -7.17 -3.43 14.14
CA MET A 111 -6.88 -4.86 14.01
C MET A 111 -7.33 -5.64 15.24
N GLU A 112 -6.97 -5.19 16.42
CA GLU A 112 -7.29 -5.86 17.67
C GLU A 112 -8.81 -5.94 17.90
N LYS A 113 -9.51 -4.81 17.80
CA LYS A 113 -10.98 -4.74 17.99
C LYS A 113 -11.72 -5.59 16.96
N MET A 114 -11.37 -5.45 15.70
CA MET A 114 -12.06 -6.12 14.60
C MET A 114 -11.82 -7.63 14.65
N ASN A 115 -10.59 -8.09 14.85
CA ASN A 115 -10.25 -9.50 14.94
C ASN A 115 -10.93 -10.17 16.15
N ALA A 116 -10.95 -9.54 17.31
CA ALA A 116 -11.62 -10.06 18.49
C ALA A 116 -13.13 -10.23 18.26
N LYS A 117 -13.76 -9.29 17.56
CA LYS A 117 -15.17 -9.37 17.24
C LYS A 117 -15.47 -10.42 16.18
N ILE A 118 -14.66 -10.49 15.12
CA ILE A 118 -14.81 -11.51 14.06
C ILE A 118 -14.70 -12.91 14.64
N ASP A 119 -13.77 -13.15 15.55
CA ASP A 119 -13.55 -14.46 16.19
C ASP A 119 -14.79 -14.96 16.97
N GLN A 120 -15.67 -14.07 17.41
CA GLN A 120 -16.93 -14.46 18.08
C GLN A 120 -17.95 -15.07 17.11
N TYR A 121 -17.86 -14.75 15.82
CA TYR A 121 -18.83 -15.15 14.79
C TYR A 121 -18.24 -16.11 13.74
N ALA A 122 -16.92 -16.15 13.61
CA ALA A 122 -16.26 -17.01 12.63
C ALA A 122 -16.36 -18.47 13.03
N SER A 123 -16.74 -19.32 12.08
CA SER A 123 -16.81 -20.79 12.25
C SER A 123 -16.20 -21.47 11.03
N GLY A 124 -15.60 -22.65 11.25
CA GLY A 124 -15.04 -23.46 10.19
C GLY A 124 -13.58 -23.11 9.84
N SER A 125 -13.16 -23.46 8.63
CA SER A 125 -11.76 -23.37 8.18
C SER A 125 -11.39 -22.02 7.57
N TRP A 126 -12.36 -21.15 7.33
CA TRP A 126 -12.12 -19.83 6.76
C TRP A 126 -11.42 -18.90 7.74
N LYS A 127 -10.45 -18.14 7.24
CA LYS A 127 -9.70 -17.14 8.00
C LYS A 127 -10.10 -15.75 7.53
N TYR A 128 -10.41 -14.90 8.50
CA TYR A 128 -10.82 -13.52 8.25
C TYR A 128 -9.93 -12.48 8.95
N PRO A 129 -8.60 -12.73 9.17
CA PRO A 129 -7.80 -11.80 9.95
C PRO A 129 -7.67 -10.46 9.23
N GLN A 130 -7.87 -9.41 10.00
CA GLN A 130 -7.45 -8.07 9.63
C GLN A 130 -5.97 -7.95 9.95
N LYS A 131 -5.14 -7.88 8.92
CA LYS A 131 -3.70 -7.66 9.05
C LYS A 131 -3.38 -6.20 8.80
N MET A 132 -2.19 -5.78 9.21
CA MET A 132 -1.75 -4.40 9.03
C MET A 132 -1.83 -3.92 7.59
N ASN A 133 -1.39 -4.72 6.62
CA ASN A 133 -1.51 -4.38 5.20
C ASN A 133 -2.97 -4.15 4.76
N ASN A 134 -3.93 -4.91 5.28
CA ASN A 134 -5.35 -4.72 4.95
C ASN A 134 -5.86 -3.38 5.49
N VAL A 135 -5.52 -3.04 6.73
CA VAL A 135 -5.95 -1.79 7.34
C VAL A 135 -5.30 -0.58 6.65
N ILE A 136 -4.04 -0.70 6.26
CA ILE A 136 -3.36 0.32 5.44
C ILE A 136 -4.07 0.49 4.09
N TYR A 137 -4.59 -0.58 3.49
CA TYR A 137 -5.43 -0.48 2.30
C TYR A 137 -6.69 0.35 2.54
N TYR A 138 -7.40 0.12 3.63
CA TYR A 138 -8.60 0.92 3.96
C TYR A 138 -8.26 2.41 4.09
N LEU A 139 -7.13 2.73 4.71
CA LEU A 139 -6.61 4.10 4.79
C LEU A 139 -6.23 4.66 3.43
N SER A 140 -5.51 3.89 2.62
CA SER A 140 -5.01 4.32 1.31
C SER A 140 -6.14 4.56 0.31
N LEU A 141 -7.21 3.75 0.36
CA LEU A 141 -8.36 3.94 -0.53
C LEU A 141 -9.25 5.09 -0.08
N ARG A 142 -9.36 5.35 1.22
CA ARG A 142 -10.14 6.49 1.75
C ARG A 142 -9.40 7.82 1.60
N TYR A 143 -8.10 7.81 1.87
CA TYR A 143 -7.22 8.98 1.84
C TYR A 143 -5.97 8.68 1.01
N PRO A 144 -6.11 8.57 -0.33
CA PRO A 144 -5.02 8.16 -1.21
C PRO A 144 -3.85 9.14 -1.19
N ASN A 145 -4.09 10.41 -0.94
CA ASN A 145 -3.04 11.44 -0.93
C ASN A 145 -2.24 11.48 0.39
N ASP A 146 -2.65 10.74 1.42
CA ASP A 146 -2.02 10.74 2.73
C ASP A 146 -1.41 9.39 3.11
N ASN A 147 -1.60 8.37 2.27
CA ASN A 147 -1.19 7.00 2.58
C ASN A 147 -0.59 6.30 1.36
N TYR A 148 0.31 5.35 1.65
CA TYR A 148 0.84 4.41 0.66
C TYR A 148 0.37 3.00 0.98
N ILE A 149 -0.06 2.26 -0.03
CA ILE A 149 -0.40 0.86 0.10
C ILE A 149 0.85 0.06 0.46
N PHE A 150 0.72 -0.90 1.36
CA PHE A 150 1.81 -1.73 1.85
C PHE A 150 1.56 -3.22 1.62
N LYS A 151 2.53 -3.89 1.02
CA LYS A 151 2.67 -5.35 1.02
C LYS A 151 4.10 -5.70 1.39
N ALA A 152 4.26 -6.54 2.42
CA ALA A 152 5.55 -6.77 3.06
C ALA A 152 6.62 -7.34 2.11
N THR A 153 6.28 -8.33 1.31
CA THR A 153 7.22 -8.97 0.38
C THR A 153 7.68 -7.99 -0.69
N GLU A 154 6.73 -7.33 -1.35
CA GLU A 154 6.99 -6.37 -2.41
C GLU A 154 7.84 -5.19 -1.90
N ALA A 155 7.48 -4.64 -0.74
CA ALA A 155 8.22 -3.55 -0.11
C ALA A 155 9.65 -3.96 0.29
N THR A 156 9.83 -5.17 0.82
CA THR A 156 11.15 -5.67 1.21
C THR A 156 12.06 -5.90 0.00
N GLU A 157 11.54 -6.50 -1.06
CA GLU A 157 12.31 -6.69 -2.29
C GLU A 157 12.67 -5.36 -2.94
N TRP A 158 11.75 -4.41 -2.95
CA TRP A 158 12.02 -3.06 -3.41
C TRP A 158 13.17 -2.41 -2.62
N ALA A 159 13.08 -2.41 -1.30
CA ALA A 159 14.14 -1.87 -0.44
C ALA A 159 15.51 -2.52 -0.70
N ASN A 160 15.52 -3.84 -0.90
CA ASN A 160 16.74 -4.58 -1.21
C ASN A 160 17.29 -4.27 -2.61
N CYS A 161 16.42 -4.00 -3.57
CA CYS A 161 16.82 -3.63 -4.93
C CYS A 161 17.46 -2.25 -5.02
N ILE A 162 16.84 -1.26 -4.38
CA ILE A 162 17.33 0.12 -4.38
C ILE A 162 18.42 0.38 -3.33
N GLU A 163 18.80 -0.62 -2.56
CA GLU A 163 19.72 -0.51 -1.42
C GLU A 163 19.27 0.56 -0.40
N TYR A 164 17.98 0.55 -0.06
CA TYR A 164 17.41 1.49 0.90
C TYR A 164 18.17 1.47 2.23
N GLY A 165 18.60 2.65 2.70
CA GLY A 165 19.54 2.78 3.82
C GLY A 165 18.93 2.60 5.20
N ASP A 166 17.60 2.57 5.33
CA ASP A 166 16.90 2.37 6.60
C ASP A 166 16.12 1.04 6.61
N ASP A 167 15.61 0.68 7.76
CA ASP A 167 14.79 -0.52 7.96
C ASP A 167 13.43 -0.12 8.53
N PHE A 168 12.38 -0.38 7.77
CA PHE A 168 11.02 -0.17 8.24
C PHE A 168 10.49 -1.35 9.07
N GLY A 169 11.31 -2.38 9.29
CA GLY A 169 10.95 -3.52 10.14
C GLY A 169 9.90 -4.46 9.54
N SER A 170 9.44 -5.38 10.36
CA SER A 170 8.38 -6.32 10.03
C SER A 170 7.64 -6.76 11.29
N GLY A 171 6.37 -7.17 11.15
CA GLY A 171 5.57 -7.58 12.31
C GLY A 171 5.53 -6.52 13.40
N GLU A 172 5.96 -6.88 14.60
CA GLU A 172 5.95 -5.95 15.75
C GLU A 172 6.96 -4.79 15.64
N THR A 173 7.98 -4.93 14.82
CA THR A 173 9.00 -3.89 14.60
C THR A 173 8.68 -2.97 13.42
N PHE A 174 7.58 -3.21 12.70
CA PHE A 174 7.20 -2.40 11.56
C PHE A 174 6.98 -0.93 11.94
N SER A 175 7.50 -0.03 11.11
CA SER A 175 7.31 1.42 11.23
C SER A 175 6.66 1.98 9.97
N LEU A 176 5.42 2.45 10.11
CA LEU A 176 4.68 3.10 9.04
C LEU A 176 5.43 4.34 8.53
N ALA A 177 5.95 5.14 9.45
CA ALA A 177 6.69 6.36 9.12
C ALA A 177 7.94 6.07 8.27
N LYS A 178 8.69 5.02 8.60
CA LYS A 178 9.88 4.63 7.83
C LYS A 178 9.53 4.06 6.46
N TYR A 179 8.47 3.27 6.37
CA TYR A 179 7.98 2.77 5.08
C TYR A 179 7.51 3.92 4.19
N TYR A 180 6.73 4.86 4.71
CA TYR A 180 6.26 6.02 3.95
C TYR A 180 7.42 6.89 3.48
N ARG A 181 8.48 7.04 4.28
CA ARG A 181 9.69 7.77 3.85
C ARG A 181 10.36 7.12 2.65
N MET A 182 10.45 5.79 2.60
CA MET A 182 10.95 5.07 1.43
C MET A 182 10.07 5.34 0.19
N CYS A 183 8.75 5.34 0.38
CA CYS A 183 7.81 5.66 -0.69
C CYS A 183 7.93 7.11 -1.16
N ASP A 184 8.18 8.07 -0.25
CA ASP A 184 8.39 9.48 -0.60
C ASP A 184 9.65 9.66 -1.48
N GLU A 185 10.70 8.89 -1.23
CA GLU A 185 11.90 8.89 -2.08
C GLU A 185 11.58 8.39 -3.50
N LEU A 186 10.79 7.31 -3.61
CA LEU A 186 10.33 6.82 -4.91
C LEU A 186 9.41 7.83 -5.59
N LEU A 187 8.49 8.44 -4.85
CA LEU A 187 7.59 9.47 -5.36
C LEU A 187 8.36 10.63 -6.01
N SER A 188 9.41 11.11 -5.34
CA SER A 188 10.27 12.15 -5.87
C SER A 188 10.91 11.74 -7.21
N ALA A 189 11.48 10.55 -7.26
CA ALA A 189 12.11 10.03 -8.48
C ALA A 189 11.11 9.82 -9.64
N VAL A 190 9.92 9.33 -9.34
CA VAL A 190 8.85 9.13 -10.34
C VAL A 190 8.37 10.46 -10.89
N SER A 191 8.15 11.45 -10.01
CA SER A 191 7.68 12.77 -10.40
C SER A 191 8.64 13.52 -11.33
N GLU A 192 9.92 13.19 -11.28
CA GLU A 192 10.96 13.73 -12.16
C GLU A 192 11.13 12.95 -13.47
N ASN A 193 10.43 11.83 -13.63
CA ASN A 193 10.51 11.00 -14.84
C ASN A 193 9.37 11.31 -15.80
N ASP A 194 9.63 12.16 -16.78
CA ASP A 194 8.63 12.64 -17.76
C ASP A 194 7.95 11.51 -18.51
N GLU A 195 8.68 10.44 -18.85
CA GLU A 195 8.15 9.33 -19.62
C GLU A 195 7.15 8.49 -18.81
N ILE A 196 7.46 8.20 -17.54
CA ILE A 196 6.50 7.54 -16.62
C ILE A 196 5.28 8.42 -16.43
N MET A 197 5.46 9.72 -16.22
CA MET A 197 4.37 10.66 -16.02
C MET A 197 3.46 10.78 -17.24
N GLU A 198 4.03 10.74 -18.44
CA GLU A 198 3.25 10.73 -19.69
C GLU A 198 2.45 9.44 -19.85
N LEU A 199 3.08 8.27 -19.61
CA LEU A 199 2.40 6.98 -19.67
C LEU A 199 1.27 6.89 -18.63
N HIS A 200 1.54 7.32 -17.41
CA HIS A 200 0.53 7.37 -16.35
C HIS A 200 -0.66 8.25 -16.73
N SER A 201 -0.42 9.40 -17.32
CA SER A 201 -1.48 10.28 -17.82
C SER A 201 -2.35 9.60 -18.88
N ARG A 202 -1.75 8.84 -19.80
CA ARG A 202 -2.46 8.08 -20.84
C ARG A 202 -3.31 6.93 -20.29
N ARG A 203 -2.98 6.40 -19.13
CA ARG A 203 -3.80 5.37 -18.45
C ARG A 203 -5.25 5.83 -18.31
N PHE A 204 -5.47 7.09 -18.02
CA PHE A 204 -6.78 7.67 -17.76
C PHE A 204 -7.57 8.07 -19.03
N GLU A 205 -7.03 7.88 -20.21
CA GLU A 205 -7.80 8.00 -21.47
C GLU A 205 -8.85 6.89 -21.57
N LYS A 206 -8.61 5.73 -20.95
CA LYS A 206 -9.50 4.55 -20.94
C LYS A 206 -10.18 4.29 -19.59
N GLU A 207 -9.63 4.82 -18.52
CA GLU A 207 -10.07 4.60 -17.15
C GLU A 207 -10.57 5.93 -16.53
N ALA A 208 -11.52 5.83 -15.60
CA ALA A 208 -11.85 6.98 -14.78
C ALA A 208 -10.60 7.38 -13.94
N ARG A 209 -10.24 8.65 -14.02
CA ARG A 209 -9.19 9.20 -13.17
C ARG A 209 -9.64 9.11 -11.72
N GLY A 210 -8.85 8.43 -10.87
CA GLY A 210 -9.10 8.35 -9.44
C GLY A 210 -8.80 9.66 -8.72
N PHE A 211 -8.72 9.56 -7.41
CA PHE A 211 -8.40 10.68 -6.50
C PHE A 211 -6.93 10.64 -6.02
N ASP A 212 -6.09 9.89 -6.72
CA ASP A 212 -4.65 9.74 -6.47
C ASP A 212 -3.86 10.92 -7.06
N ASP A 213 -4.20 12.14 -6.63
CA ASP A 213 -3.56 13.36 -7.15
C ASP A 213 -2.07 13.47 -6.74
N GLU A 214 -1.69 12.86 -5.63
CA GLU A 214 -0.31 12.85 -5.11
C GLU A 214 0.49 11.62 -5.57
N LEU A 215 -0.03 10.80 -6.50
CA LEU A 215 0.66 9.68 -7.14
C LEU A 215 1.05 8.52 -6.19
N HIS A 216 0.41 8.37 -5.05
CA HIS A 216 0.72 7.32 -4.08
C HIS A 216 0.37 5.92 -4.59
N ILE A 217 -0.72 5.79 -5.37
CA ILE A 217 -1.06 4.51 -6.01
C ILE A 217 -0.05 4.18 -7.10
N LEU A 218 0.44 5.17 -7.85
CA LEU A 218 1.49 4.96 -8.85
C LEU A 218 2.79 4.46 -8.21
N VAL A 219 3.20 5.01 -7.07
CA VAL A 219 4.34 4.52 -6.30
C VAL A 219 4.16 3.05 -5.94
N TYR A 220 3.00 2.69 -5.40
CA TYR A 220 2.71 1.29 -5.09
C TYR A 220 2.67 0.41 -6.34
N ASP A 221 2.09 0.88 -7.43
CA ASP A 221 2.00 0.13 -8.69
C ASP A 221 3.40 -0.25 -9.20
N ILE A 222 4.36 0.66 -9.14
CA ILE A 222 5.74 0.41 -9.55
C ILE A 222 6.39 -0.66 -8.65
N ILE A 223 6.25 -0.53 -7.34
CA ILE A 223 6.77 -1.52 -6.36
C ILE A 223 6.14 -2.90 -6.60
N TYR A 224 4.82 -2.94 -6.79
CA TYR A 224 4.07 -4.16 -7.04
C TYR A 224 4.46 -4.82 -8.37
N CYS A 225 4.51 -4.05 -9.44
CA CYS A 225 4.87 -4.56 -10.76
C CYS A 225 6.29 -5.11 -10.80
N ALA A 226 7.24 -4.45 -10.13
CA ALA A 226 8.62 -4.90 -10.06
C ALA A 226 8.73 -6.31 -9.44
N HIS A 227 7.96 -6.59 -8.39
CA HIS A 227 7.88 -7.92 -7.79
C HIS A 227 7.10 -8.89 -8.67
N THR A 228 5.85 -8.57 -8.99
CA THR A 228 4.90 -9.48 -9.63
C THR A 228 5.33 -9.89 -11.02
N TYR A 229 5.94 -9.00 -11.78
CA TYR A 229 6.39 -9.22 -13.15
C TYR A 229 7.90 -9.46 -13.25
N HIS A 230 8.54 -9.75 -12.13
CA HIS A 230 9.91 -10.23 -12.07
C HIS A 230 10.95 -9.28 -12.68
N PHE A 231 10.85 -7.98 -12.44
CA PHE A 231 11.84 -7.01 -12.93
C PHE A 231 13.24 -7.24 -12.35
N TYR A 232 13.34 -7.98 -11.23
CA TYR A 232 14.60 -8.29 -10.55
C TYR A 232 15.33 -9.52 -11.09
N THR A 233 14.71 -10.35 -11.96
CA THR A 233 15.20 -11.71 -12.24
C THR A 233 16.11 -11.85 -13.45
N ASP A 234 16.24 -10.83 -14.28
CA ASP A 234 17.03 -10.91 -15.53
C ASP A 234 18.55 -10.84 -15.35
N GLY A 235 19.04 -11.01 -14.12
CA GLY A 235 20.48 -10.98 -13.80
C GLY A 235 21.15 -9.61 -13.94
N ILE A 236 20.41 -8.61 -14.42
CA ILE A 236 20.87 -7.23 -14.62
C ILE A 236 20.73 -6.44 -13.31
N ILE A 237 19.67 -6.72 -12.54
CA ILE A 237 19.39 -6.07 -11.27
C ILE A 237 19.82 -7.00 -10.13
N GLN A 238 20.83 -6.57 -9.38
CA GLN A 238 21.28 -7.29 -8.18
C GLN A 238 20.59 -6.73 -6.95
N THR A 239 19.98 -7.61 -6.17
CA THR A 239 19.39 -7.24 -4.88
C THR A 239 20.35 -7.51 -3.74
N THR A 240 20.28 -6.68 -2.71
CA THR A 240 21.12 -6.75 -1.51
C THR A 240 20.24 -7.07 -0.32
N SER A 241 20.67 -7.98 0.57
CA SER A 241 19.89 -8.29 1.78
C SER A 241 19.73 -7.06 2.69
N ALA A 242 18.66 -7.02 3.46
CA ALA A 242 18.39 -5.93 4.39
C ALA A 242 19.57 -5.66 5.33
N LYS A 243 20.17 -6.71 5.90
CA LYS A 243 21.32 -6.59 6.78
C LYS A 243 22.53 -5.95 6.11
N GLU A 244 22.78 -6.31 4.85
CA GLU A 244 23.94 -5.81 4.11
C GLU A 244 23.72 -4.37 3.63
N ARG A 245 22.53 -4.02 3.11
CA ARG A 245 22.22 -2.66 2.67
C ARG A 245 22.29 -1.64 3.83
N ILE A 246 21.79 -2.01 5.00
CA ILE A 246 21.84 -1.17 6.20
C ILE A 246 23.28 -0.97 6.65
N LYS A 247 24.08 -2.04 6.66
CA LYS A 247 25.51 -1.93 6.99
C LYS A 247 26.27 -1.02 6.01
N ARG A 248 26.00 -1.13 4.72
CA ARG A 248 26.60 -0.26 3.70
C ARG A 248 26.19 1.21 3.88
N ALA A 249 24.92 1.47 4.23
CA ALA A 249 24.43 2.80 4.52
C ALA A 249 25.17 3.42 5.72
N GLN A 250 25.32 2.68 6.81
CA GLN A 250 26.04 3.14 8.00
C GLN A 250 27.50 3.49 7.69
N ILE A 251 28.19 2.68 6.88
CA ILE A 251 29.56 2.96 6.46
C ILE A 251 29.63 4.22 5.61
N ARG A 252 28.69 4.44 4.69
CA ARG A 252 28.64 5.69 3.90
C ARG A 252 28.47 6.92 4.78
N ASP A 253 27.56 6.87 5.75
CA ASP A 253 27.29 7.94 6.69
C ASP A 253 28.54 8.26 7.56
N GLU A 254 29.29 7.24 7.98
CA GLU A 254 30.52 7.42 8.72
C GLU A 254 31.63 8.07 7.86
N ILE A 255 31.77 7.65 6.60
CA ILE A 255 32.73 8.24 5.65
C ILE A 255 32.40 9.71 5.42
N GLU A 256 31.13 10.03 5.15
CA GLU A 256 30.68 11.40 4.92
C GLU A 256 30.97 12.31 6.13
N LYS A 257 30.72 11.84 7.35
CA LYS A 257 31.05 12.56 8.58
C LYS A 257 32.55 12.85 8.70
N LEU A 258 33.38 11.84 8.42
CA LEU A 258 34.83 11.99 8.46
C LEU A 258 35.34 12.96 7.37
N GLU A 259 34.78 12.94 6.18
CA GLU A 259 35.12 13.89 5.12
C GLU A 259 34.76 15.32 5.49
N ILE A 260 33.63 15.56 6.14
CA ILE A 260 33.20 16.85 6.65
C ILE A 260 34.17 17.33 7.74
N GLU A 261 34.57 16.47 8.68
CA GLU A 261 35.49 16.80 9.75
C GLU A 261 36.90 17.14 9.21
N LEU A 262 37.35 16.49 8.14
CA LEU A 262 38.64 16.75 7.51
C LEU A 262 38.66 18.03 6.66
N ALA A 263 37.49 18.53 6.25
CA ALA A 263 37.36 19.75 5.44
C ALA A 263 37.31 21.05 6.28
N VAL A 264 37.23 20.94 7.61
CA VAL A 264 37.23 22.04 8.59
C VAL A 264 38.66 22.27 9.12
#